data_ec6431f73ef70db84b9d660dd3ee8b8e
#
_entry.id   ec6431f73ef70db84b9d660dd3ee8b8e
#
_cell.length_a   1.000
_cell.length_b   1.000
_cell.length_c   1.000
_cell.angle_alpha   90.00
_cell.angle_beta   90.00
_cell.angle_gamma   90.00
#
_symmetry.space_group_name_H-M   'P 1'
#
loop_
_entity.id
_entity.type
_entity.pdbx_description
1 polymer ?
#
loop_
_entity_poly.entity_id
_entity_poly.type
_entity_poly.pdbx_seq_one_letter_code
_entity_poly.pdbx_strand_id
1 'polypeptide(L)'
;MIVMAMLAFFVFVSRYYVTCRNRQFEQSRWMIVVALLLFVVHYMCQMRLGWRQQGNDVGVLFNLLFYSPSAILLSWSQLNILRAGHRRWSFMRYGVVGYALMVLCIVAGVISNGSLHIGPMLYVADAIHFFTLLYYTWAPLRELGNVQPVSYTHLTLPTILRV
;
A
#
# COMPACT_ATOMS: atom_id res chain seq x y z
N MET A 1 14.59 3.94 9.57
CA MET A 1 14.58 5.12 8.70
C MET A 1 15.59 5.00 7.56
N ILE A 2 16.90 4.89 7.83
CA ILE A 2 17.96 4.84 6.80
C ILE A 2 17.72 3.71 5.78
N VAL A 3 17.39 2.51 6.22
CA VAL A 3 17.11 1.36 5.34
C VAL A 3 15.98 1.65 4.36
N MET A 4 14.87 2.26 4.83
CA MET A 4 13.74 2.61 3.98
C MET A 4 14.10 3.70 2.96
N ALA A 5 14.90 4.69 3.37
CA ALA A 5 15.39 5.74 2.48
C ALA A 5 16.34 5.18 1.41
N MET A 6 17.25 4.27 1.78
CA MET A 6 18.14 3.58 0.85
C MET A 6 17.34 2.70 -0.14
N LEU A 7 16.33 2.00 0.35
CA LEU A 7 15.47 1.15 -0.48
C LEU A 7 14.65 1.98 -1.45
N ALA A 8 14.10 3.12 -1.01
CA ALA A 8 13.41 4.07 -1.88
C ALA A 8 14.34 4.62 -2.97
N PHE A 9 15.56 5.00 -2.60
CA PHE A 9 16.59 5.46 -3.53
C PHE A 9 16.99 4.37 -4.51
N PHE A 10 17.21 3.14 -4.04
CA PHE A 10 17.55 2.00 -4.88
C PHE A 10 16.45 1.71 -5.91
N VAL A 11 15.17 1.67 -5.49
CA VAL A 11 14.03 1.48 -6.39
C VAL A 11 13.89 2.65 -7.36
N PHE A 12 14.18 3.88 -6.93
CA PHE A 12 14.15 5.06 -7.78
C PHE A 12 15.23 5.01 -8.87
N VAL A 13 16.48 4.64 -8.51
CA VAL A 13 17.62 4.62 -9.42
C VAL A 13 17.62 3.37 -10.30
N SER A 14 17.04 2.26 -9.85
CA SER A 14 16.97 1.03 -10.63
C SER A 14 16.10 1.22 -11.88
N ARG A 15 16.71 1.79 -12.92
CA ARG A 15 16.20 1.73 -14.27
C ARG A 15 16.44 0.31 -14.77
N TYR A 16 15.52 -0.57 -14.47
CA TYR A 16 15.59 -1.90 -15.05
C TYR A 16 15.50 -1.74 -16.57
N TYR A 17 16.48 -2.28 -17.27
CA TYR A 17 16.47 -2.46 -18.71
C TYR A 17 15.41 -3.49 -19.11
N VAL A 18 14.14 -3.15 -18.87
CA VAL A 18 13.05 -3.89 -19.48
C VAL A 18 12.96 -3.35 -20.89
N THR A 19 13.31 -4.16 -21.85
CA THR A 19 13.33 -3.91 -23.30
C THR A 19 11.96 -3.47 -23.84
N CYS A 20 10.91 -3.61 -23.06
CA CYS A 20 9.58 -3.09 -23.34
C CYS A 20 9.25 -1.99 -22.31
N ARG A 21 9.12 -0.76 -22.79
CA ARG A 21 8.67 0.43 -22.05
C ARG A 21 7.24 0.20 -21.53
N ASN A 22 7.10 -0.66 -20.51
CA ASN A 22 5.81 -1.00 -19.93
C ASN A 22 5.40 0.08 -18.92
N ARG A 23 4.44 0.93 -19.33
CA ARG A 23 3.89 2.01 -18.51
C ARG A 23 3.38 1.53 -17.15
N GLN A 24 2.90 0.29 -17.08
CA GLN A 24 2.41 -0.30 -15.83
C GLN A 24 3.53 -0.52 -14.82
N PHE A 25 4.68 -0.99 -15.27
CA PHE A 25 5.85 -1.18 -14.44
C PHE A 25 6.38 0.14 -13.89
N GLU A 26 6.45 1.19 -14.72
CA GLU A 26 6.84 2.51 -14.28
C GLU A 26 5.90 3.08 -13.22
N GLN A 27 4.59 2.95 -13.41
CA GLN A 27 3.60 3.38 -12.42
C GLN A 27 3.75 2.62 -11.10
N SER A 28 3.96 1.31 -11.14
CA SER A 28 4.16 0.49 -9.94
C SER A 28 5.42 0.89 -9.19
N ARG A 29 6.51 1.16 -9.91
CA ARG A 29 7.76 1.66 -9.32
C ARG A 29 7.54 2.96 -8.56
N TRP A 30 6.85 3.93 -9.16
CA TRP A 30 6.55 5.21 -8.50
C TRP A 30 5.66 5.03 -7.27
N MET A 31 4.67 4.12 -7.32
CA MET A 31 3.84 3.80 -6.16
C MET A 31 4.67 3.26 -4.99
N ILE A 32 5.64 2.38 -5.26
CA ILE A 32 6.56 1.85 -4.24
C ILE A 32 7.44 2.96 -3.66
N VAL A 33 8.02 3.80 -4.52
CA VAL A 33 8.87 4.92 -4.08
C VAL A 33 8.08 5.86 -3.16
N VAL A 34 6.87 6.26 -3.56
CA VAL A 34 6.00 7.13 -2.75
C VAL A 34 5.64 6.49 -1.43
N ALA A 35 5.29 5.19 -1.42
CA ALA A 35 4.98 4.46 -0.19
C ALA A 35 6.17 4.45 0.79
N LEU A 36 7.38 4.17 0.28
CA LEU A 36 8.59 4.16 1.09
C LEU A 36 8.96 5.56 1.62
N LEU A 37 8.76 6.60 0.81
CA LEU A 37 8.95 7.99 1.25
C LEU A 37 7.97 8.38 2.36
N LEU A 38 6.71 7.95 2.28
CA LEU A 38 5.74 8.16 3.36
C LEU A 38 6.21 7.52 4.67
N PHE A 39 6.78 6.31 4.64
CA PHE A 39 7.38 5.71 5.82
C PHE A 39 8.58 6.51 6.34
N VAL A 40 9.44 7.00 5.46
CA VAL A 40 10.59 7.84 5.87
C VAL A 40 10.09 9.10 6.56
N VAL A 41 9.13 9.80 5.96
CA VAL A 41 8.52 11.02 6.55
C VAL A 41 7.89 10.70 7.90
N HIS A 42 7.11 9.62 8.00
CA HIS A 42 6.50 9.20 9.25
C HIS A 42 7.54 8.99 10.35
N TYR A 43 8.60 8.22 10.08
CA TYR A 43 9.68 7.99 11.06
C TYR A 43 10.43 9.28 11.42
N MET A 44 10.66 10.18 10.44
CA MET A 44 11.27 11.50 10.70
C MET A 44 10.40 12.33 11.63
N CYS A 45 9.11 12.42 11.35
CA CYS A 45 8.16 13.14 12.18
C CYS A 45 8.07 12.52 13.59
N GLN A 46 8.03 11.20 13.69
CA GLN A 46 8.00 10.51 14.98
C GLN A 46 9.25 10.80 15.82
N MET A 47 10.44 10.83 15.20
CA MET A 47 11.69 11.14 15.91
C MET A 47 11.80 12.60 16.31
N ARG A 48 11.27 13.54 15.51
CA ARG A 48 11.35 14.97 15.76
C ARG A 48 10.26 15.49 16.70
N LEU A 49 9.04 15.01 16.52
CA LEU A 49 7.86 15.51 17.23
C LEU A 49 7.47 14.66 18.43
N GLY A 50 8.05 13.47 18.59
CA GLY A 50 7.84 12.61 19.76
C GLY A 50 6.37 12.22 19.98
N TRP A 51 5.59 12.02 18.92
CA TRP A 51 4.14 11.79 19.03
C TRP A 51 3.74 10.66 19.98
N ARG A 52 4.57 9.62 20.10
CA ARG A 52 4.34 8.55 21.08
C ARG A 52 4.46 9.00 22.53
N GLN A 53 5.20 10.09 22.79
CA GLN A 53 5.34 10.65 24.13
C GLN A 53 4.11 11.47 24.54
N GLN A 54 3.29 11.93 23.57
CA GLN A 54 2.06 12.69 23.82
C GLN A 54 0.87 11.80 24.21
N GLY A 55 1.00 10.49 24.10
CA GLY A 55 -0.03 9.50 24.44
C GLY A 55 -0.16 8.41 23.38
N ASN A 56 -0.61 7.23 23.80
CA ASN A 56 -0.78 6.10 22.88
C ASN A 56 -1.77 6.41 21.75
N ASP A 57 -2.86 7.12 22.06
CA ASP A 57 -3.92 7.44 21.10
C ASP A 57 -3.41 8.33 19.96
N VAL A 58 -2.62 9.36 20.31
CA VAL A 58 -2.01 10.27 19.34
C VAL A 58 -1.02 9.50 18.44
N GLY A 59 -0.22 8.62 19.02
CA GLY A 59 0.69 7.77 18.27
C GLY A 59 -0.02 6.85 17.27
N VAL A 60 -1.14 6.23 17.68
CA VAL A 60 -1.97 5.37 16.82
C VAL A 60 -2.60 6.19 15.69
N LEU A 61 -3.13 7.39 15.98
CA LEU A 61 -3.73 8.27 15.00
C LEU A 61 -2.75 8.60 13.85
N PHE A 62 -1.54 9.03 14.20
CA PHE A 62 -0.52 9.33 13.19
C PHE A 62 -0.03 8.07 12.46
N ASN A 63 0.05 6.92 13.12
CA ASN A 63 0.34 5.65 12.45
C ASN A 63 -0.72 5.33 11.39
N LEU A 64 -2.00 5.47 11.71
CA LEU A 64 -3.10 5.24 10.77
C LEU A 64 -3.00 6.17 9.54
N LEU A 65 -2.71 7.46 9.76
CA LEU A 65 -2.61 8.43 8.68
C LEU A 65 -1.48 8.13 7.68
N PHE A 66 -0.35 7.60 8.14
CA PHE A 66 0.81 7.31 7.28
C PHE A 66 0.86 5.87 6.78
N TYR A 67 0.49 4.88 7.61
CA TYR A 67 0.59 3.48 7.22
C TYR A 67 -0.51 3.06 6.25
N SER A 68 -1.73 3.60 6.40
CA SER A 68 -2.84 3.27 5.49
C SER A 68 -2.52 3.59 4.03
N PRO A 69 -2.13 4.83 3.66
CA PRO A 69 -1.84 5.14 2.27
C PRO A 69 -0.60 4.38 1.76
N SER A 70 0.41 4.16 2.62
CA SER A 70 1.59 3.38 2.25
C SER A 70 1.24 1.94 1.92
N ALA A 71 0.43 1.28 2.74
CA ALA A 71 -0.01 -0.09 2.52
C ALA A 71 -0.88 -0.23 1.26
N ILE A 72 -1.80 0.72 1.04
CA ILE A 72 -2.63 0.78 -0.16
C ILE A 72 -1.76 0.92 -1.41
N LEU A 73 -0.80 1.83 -1.42
CA LEU A 73 0.11 2.05 -2.56
C LEU A 73 0.97 0.83 -2.86
N LEU A 74 1.48 0.14 -1.84
CA LEU A 74 2.24 -1.11 -2.01
C LEU A 74 1.37 -2.21 -2.64
N SER A 75 0.16 -2.40 -2.14
CA SER A 75 -0.78 -3.39 -2.70
C SER A 75 -1.21 -3.04 -4.12
N TRP A 76 -1.41 -1.76 -4.41
CA TRP A 76 -1.70 -1.29 -5.78
C TRP A 76 -0.54 -1.54 -6.73
N SER A 77 0.70 -1.35 -6.29
CA SER A 77 1.87 -1.63 -7.12
C SER A 77 1.90 -3.09 -7.56
N GLN A 78 1.59 -4.02 -6.66
CA GLN A 78 1.53 -5.45 -6.93
C GLN A 78 0.36 -5.80 -7.88
N LEU A 79 -0.85 -5.32 -7.58
CA LEU A 79 -2.03 -5.54 -8.42
C LEU A 79 -1.89 -4.93 -9.81
N ASN A 80 -1.17 -3.81 -9.93
CA ASN A 80 -0.92 -3.15 -11.19
C ASN A 80 -0.03 -4.00 -12.13
N ILE A 81 0.88 -4.78 -11.56
CA ILE A 81 1.74 -5.71 -12.31
C ILE A 81 0.97 -6.99 -12.67
N LEU A 82 0.20 -7.52 -11.72
CA LEU A 82 -0.50 -8.80 -11.86
C LEU A 82 -1.72 -8.73 -12.80
N ARG A 83 -2.37 -7.59 -12.88
CA ARG A 83 -3.59 -7.40 -13.68
C ARG A 83 -3.37 -6.55 -14.92
N ALA A 84 -3.66 -7.12 -16.08
CA ALA A 84 -3.84 -6.38 -17.31
C ALA A 84 -5.32 -5.99 -17.49
N GLY A 85 -5.62 -4.68 -17.69
CA GLY A 85 -6.94 -4.22 -18.16
C GLY A 85 -7.77 -3.34 -17.21
N HIS A 86 -9.07 -3.12 -17.60
CA HIS A 86 -9.99 -2.13 -17.01
C HIS A 86 -10.37 -2.35 -15.53
N ARG A 87 -10.25 -3.55 -15.00
CA ARG A 87 -10.63 -3.89 -13.62
C ARG A 87 -9.72 -3.27 -12.54
N ARG A 88 -8.61 -2.67 -12.96
CA ARG A 88 -7.60 -2.03 -12.11
C ARG A 88 -8.13 -0.82 -11.34
N TRP A 89 -8.95 0.01 -11.96
CA TRP A 89 -9.50 1.23 -11.36
C TRP A 89 -10.47 0.97 -10.21
N SER A 90 -11.24 -0.11 -10.26
CA SER A 90 -12.16 -0.45 -9.19
C SER A 90 -11.44 -0.70 -7.86
N PHE A 91 -10.30 -1.41 -7.88
CA PHE A 91 -9.51 -1.66 -6.67
C PHE A 91 -8.92 -0.38 -6.07
N MET A 92 -8.47 0.54 -6.93
CA MET A 92 -7.95 1.82 -6.47
C MET A 92 -9.05 2.63 -5.75
N ARG A 93 -10.28 2.63 -6.27
CA ARG A 93 -11.40 3.35 -5.66
C ARG A 93 -11.69 2.87 -4.24
N TYR A 94 -11.70 1.56 -4.00
CA TYR A 94 -11.94 1.00 -2.65
C TYR A 94 -10.91 1.49 -1.64
N GLY A 95 -9.63 1.58 -2.01
CA GLY A 95 -8.59 2.11 -1.14
C GLY A 95 -8.75 3.59 -0.83
N VAL A 96 -9.06 4.39 -1.86
CA VAL A 96 -9.31 5.83 -1.67
C VAL A 96 -10.53 6.05 -0.77
N VAL A 97 -11.62 5.33 -1.00
CA VAL A 97 -12.84 5.43 -0.19
C VAL A 97 -12.57 5.00 1.25
N GLY A 98 -11.89 3.84 1.46
CA GLY A 98 -11.55 3.37 2.79
C GLY A 98 -10.67 4.36 3.55
N TYR A 99 -9.65 4.90 2.89
CA TYR A 99 -8.78 5.93 3.49
C TYR A 99 -9.55 7.23 3.79
N ALA A 100 -10.40 7.69 2.87
CA ALA A 100 -11.21 8.89 3.07
C ALA A 100 -12.18 8.72 4.25
N LEU A 101 -12.86 7.58 4.37
CA LEU A 101 -13.73 7.27 5.51
C LEU A 101 -12.97 7.26 6.83
N MET A 102 -11.79 6.64 6.86
CA MET A 102 -10.92 6.63 8.04
C MET A 102 -10.53 8.05 8.45
N VAL A 103 -10.08 8.89 7.50
CA VAL A 103 -9.73 10.30 7.76
C VAL A 103 -10.93 11.08 8.25
N LEU A 104 -12.12 10.89 7.68
CA LEU A 104 -13.34 11.52 8.13
C LEU A 104 -13.70 11.15 9.57
N CYS A 105 -13.55 9.87 9.96
CA CYS A 105 -13.74 9.43 11.35
C CYS A 105 -12.73 10.09 12.30
N ILE A 106 -11.47 10.23 11.90
CA ILE A 106 -10.45 10.91 12.69
C ILE A 106 -10.81 12.40 12.87
N VAL A 107 -11.14 13.08 11.78
CA VAL A 107 -11.50 14.51 11.80
C VAL A 107 -12.76 14.73 12.65
N ALA A 108 -13.79 13.91 12.49
CA ALA A 108 -14.99 13.97 13.32
C ALA A 108 -14.68 13.76 14.81
N GLY A 109 -13.80 12.82 15.14
CA GLY A 109 -13.37 12.58 16.50
C GLY A 109 -12.61 13.77 17.11
N VAL A 110 -11.70 14.37 16.35
CA VAL A 110 -10.96 15.59 16.78
C VAL A 110 -11.90 16.77 17.01
N ILE A 111 -12.86 16.98 16.11
CA ILE A 111 -13.84 18.08 16.24
C ILE A 111 -14.75 17.85 17.46
N SER A 112 -15.23 16.62 17.67
CA SER A 112 -16.13 16.29 18.80
C SER A 112 -15.47 16.46 20.16
N ASN A 113 -14.19 16.07 20.26
CA ASN A 113 -13.49 16.07 21.55
C ASN A 113 -12.65 17.35 21.79
N GLY A 114 -12.48 18.20 20.76
CA GLY A 114 -11.64 19.38 20.85
C GLY A 114 -10.15 19.09 21.12
N SER A 115 -9.72 17.82 20.97
CA SER A 115 -8.38 17.35 21.24
C SER A 115 -7.98 16.20 20.33
N LEU A 116 -6.69 15.88 20.27
CA LEU A 116 -6.16 14.73 19.52
C LEU A 116 -6.48 13.38 20.17
N HIS A 117 -7.03 13.38 21.39
CA HIS A 117 -7.53 12.19 22.06
C HIS A 117 -8.96 11.90 21.61
N ILE A 118 -9.10 11.18 20.51
CA ILE A 118 -10.38 10.97 19.82
C ILE A 118 -11.24 9.82 20.41
N GLY A 119 -10.77 9.16 21.49
CA GLY A 119 -11.54 8.18 22.24
C GLY A 119 -12.13 7.04 21.37
N PRO A 120 -13.44 6.78 21.47
CA PRO A 120 -14.07 5.66 20.74
C PRO A 120 -13.95 5.75 19.21
N MET A 121 -13.85 6.96 18.64
CA MET A 121 -13.70 7.16 17.19
C MET A 121 -12.37 6.60 16.66
N LEU A 122 -11.35 6.49 17.51
CA LEU A 122 -10.08 5.84 17.15
C LEU A 122 -10.29 4.37 16.82
N TYR A 123 -11.09 3.65 17.62
CA TYR A 123 -11.38 2.23 17.36
C TYR A 123 -12.16 2.04 16.07
N VAL A 124 -13.07 2.96 15.74
CA VAL A 124 -13.80 2.92 14.46
C VAL A 124 -12.84 3.14 13.28
N ALA A 125 -11.94 4.12 13.38
CA ALA A 125 -10.94 4.40 12.36
C ALA A 125 -9.97 3.20 12.19
N ASP A 126 -9.55 2.57 13.28
CA ASP A 126 -8.70 1.39 13.28
C ASP A 126 -9.41 0.17 12.66
N ALA A 127 -10.69 -0.03 12.96
CA ALA A 127 -11.49 -1.08 12.34
C ALA A 127 -11.60 -0.89 10.81
N ILE A 128 -11.87 0.33 10.34
CA ILE A 128 -11.90 0.66 8.90
C ILE A 128 -10.53 0.36 8.27
N HIS A 129 -9.45 0.76 8.93
CA HIS A 129 -8.09 0.47 8.50
C HIS A 129 -7.84 -1.03 8.40
N PHE A 130 -8.18 -1.79 9.44
CA PHE A 130 -8.02 -3.24 9.51
C PHE A 130 -8.72 -3.96 8.35
N PHE A 131 -10.00 -3.66 8.09
CA PHE A 131 -10.74 -4.26 6.98
C PHE A 131 -10.17 -3.85 5.62
N THR A 132 -9.71 -2.61 5.49
CA THR A 132 -9.04 -2.13 4.28
C THR A 132 -7.74 -2.91 4.04
N LEU A 133 -6.90 -3.10 5.06
CA LEU A 133 -5.68 -3.89 4.96
C LEU A 133 -5.96 -5.35 4.65
N LEU A 134 -6.95 -5.95 5.30
CA LEU A 134 -7.36 -7.34 5.07
C LEU A 134 -7.74 -7.54 3.60
N TYR A 135 -8.54 -6.62 3.05
CA TYR A 135 -8.91 -6.65 1.64
C TYR A 135 -7.68 -6.53 0.72
N TYR A 136 -6.78 -5.58 1.00
CA TYR A 136 -5.59 -5.34 0.17
C TYR A 136 -4.49 -6.39 0.35
N THR A 137 -4.50 -7.17 1.41
CA THR A 137 -3.64 -8.35 1.56
C THR A 137 -4.22 -9.53 0.79
N TRP A 138 -5.54 -9.74 0.89
CA TRP A 138 -6.21 -10.86 0.24
C TRP A 138 -6.28 -10.73 -1.29
N ALA A 139 -6.53 -9.53 -1.82
CA ALA A 139 -6.69 -9.31 -3.25
C ALA A 139 -5.46 -9.70 -4.10
N PRO A 140 -4.22 -9.30 -3.77
CA PRO A 140 -3.03 -9.74 -4.49
C PRO A 140 -2.79 -11.25 -4.39
N LEU A 141 -3.03 -11.85 -3.23
CA LEU A 141 -2.87 -13.30 -3.04
C LEU A 141 -3.82 -14.10 -3.91
N ARG A 142 -5.08 -13.67 -4.01
CA ARG A 142 -6.05 -14.28 -4.91
C ARG A 142 -5.64 -14.21 -6.37
N GLU A 143 -5.10 -13.06 -6.81
CA GLU A 143 -4.64 -12.91 -8.19
C GLU A 143 -3.41 -13.77 -8.48
N LEU A 144 -2.47 -13.88 -7.54
CA LEU A 144 -1.34 -14.80 -7.66
C LEU A 144 -1.78 -16.25 -7.85
N GLY A 145 -2.78 -16.69 -7.08
CA GLY A 145 -3.36 -18.04 -7.22
C GLY A 145 -3.98 -18.29 -8.61
N ASN A 146 -4.54 -17.25 -9.22
CA ASN A 146 -5.14 -17.35 -10.56
C ASN A 146 -4.08 -17.39 -11.69
N VAL A 147 -2.90 -16.82 -11.48
CA VAL A 147 -1.82 -16.75 -12.50
C VAL A 147 -0.98 -18.04 -12.55
N GLN A 148 -0.82 -18.71 -11.42
CA GLN A 148 0.02 -19.91 -11.31
C GLN A 148 -0.36 -21.05 -12.27
N PRO A 149 -1.63 -21.46 -12.47
CA PRO A 149 -1.99 -22.58 -13.33
C PRO A 149 -1.66 -22.32 -14.81
N VAL A 150 -1.63 -21.08 -15.27
CA VAL A 150 -1.36 -20.73 -16.67
C VAL A 150 0.13 -20.91 -17.02
N SER A 151 1.02 -20.63 -16.07
CA SER A 151 2.47 -20.78 -16.28
C SER A 151 2.92 -22.23 -16.48
N TYR A 152 2.30 -23.16 -15.78
CA TYR A 152 2.68 -24.57 -15.87
C TYR A 152 2.20 -25.25 -17.17
N THR A 153 1.09 -24.81 -17.76
CA THR A 153 0.58 -25.38 -19.01
C THR A 153 1.41 -24.98 -20.23
N HIS A 154 2.15 -23.87 -20.17
CA HIS A 154 3.03 -23.46 -21.28
C HIS A 154 4.46 -24.02 -21.19
N LEU A 155 4.88 -24.51 -20.02
CA LEU A 155 6.18 -25.15 -19.84
C LEU A 155 6.20 -26.64 -20.19
N THR A 156 5.03 -27.26 -20.41
CA THR A 156 4.90 -28.67 -20.84
C THR A 156 4.70 -28.81 -22.34
N LEU A 157 5.44 -28.07 -23.17
CA LEU A 157 5.41 -28.21 -24.62
C LEU A 157 6.81 -28.20 -25.21
N PRO A 158 6.97 -28.88 -26.25
CA PRO A 158 6.97 -30.32 -26.54
C PRO A 158 8.38 -30.74 -26.92
N THR A 159 8.81 -31.78 -26.33
CA THR A 159 9.82 -32.58 -26.96
C THR A 159 9.19 -33.18 -28.21
N ILE A 160 9.11 -32.42 -29.28
CA ILE A 160 8.89 -33.02 -30.59
C ILE A 160 10.19 -33.66 -30.98
N LEU A 161 10.34 -34.91 -30.61
CA LEU A 161 11.13 -35.88 -31.33
C LEU A 161 10.59 -35.88 -32.79
N ARG A 162 11.31 -35.24 -33.67
CA ARG A 162 11.30 -35.64 -35.07
C ARG A 162 12.51 -36.52 -35.27
N VAL A 163 12.23 -37.76 -35.43
CA VAL A 163 13.09 -38.73 -36.10
C VAL A 163 13.09 -38.41 -37.60
#